data_c539539be3eadb0d74051cac84ab0e26
#
_entry.id   c539539be3eadb0d74051cac84ab0e26
#
_cell.length_a   1.000
_cell.length_b   1.000
_cell.length_c   1.000
_cell.angle_alpha   90.00
_cell.angle_beta   90.00
_cell.angle_gamma   90.00
#
_symmetry.space_group_name_H-M   'P 1'
#
loop_
_entity.id
_entity.type
_entity.pdbx_description
1 polymer ?
#
loop_
_entity_poly.entity_id
_entity_poly.type
_entity_poly.pdbx_seq_one_letter_code
_entity_poly.pdbx_strand_id
1 'polypeptide(L)'
;MKLAFISDIHANLPALEAVSKDIEKHKPDDIYCLGDLVNFAGWDNEVIELIRSKGITSIQGNHDEGIGMGMHDFSFSYSTAAQKAFGYASINKVNETIKPENRAYLCSLPFMLQLEFRFPFHPFRVALVHASISSNNEYVKSKASDAYLLEMMDTINTDILLMGHTHVPFHRAIFYENGNKKNYKHAVNVGSVGKPKHGNNLSCYSIIEITQETDLNDPASVNVRFEYVPYNVKKVIEHIHAMNLSDAYNDFLMNGEK
;
A
#
# COMPACT_ATOMS: atom_id res chain seq x y z
N MET A 1 -11.44 -7.38 16.25
CA MET A 1 -11.14 -6.13 15.52
C MET A 1 -11.08 -6.40 14.03
N LYS A 2 -11.70 -5.53 13.26
CA LYS A 2 -11.68 -5.56 11.80
C LYS A 2 -10.92 -4.34 11.31
N LEU A 3 -9.83 -4.51 10.58
CA LEU A 3 -8.97 -3.45 10.11
C LEU A 3 -8.94 -3.45 8.58
N ALA A 4 -9.01 -2.26 7.98
CA ALA A 4 -8.84 -2.09 6.54
C ALA A 4 -7.45 -1.50 6.24
N PHE A 5 -6.79 -2.03 5.21
CA PHE A 5 -5.45 -1.59 4.80
C PHE A 5 -5.48 -1.23 3.32
N ILE A 6 -5.12 0.00 3.02
CA ILE A 6 -4.96 0.54 1.66
C ILE A 6 -3.50 0.88 1.41
N SER A 7 -3.06 0.91 0.16
CA SER A 7 -1.70 1.28 -0.25
C SER A 7 -1.68 1.75 -1.69
N ASP A 8 -0.59 2.40 -2.08
CA ASP A 8 -0.25 2.67 -3.48
C ASP A 8 -1.41 3.36 -4.22
N ILE A 9 -1.84 4.52 -3.67
CA ILE A 9 -2.96 5.32 -4.17
C ILE A 9 -2.55 6.10 -5.43
N HIS A 10 -1.30 6.56 -5.49
CA HIS A 10 -0.70 7.21 -6.64
C HIS A 10 -1.55 8.34 -7.22
N ALA A 11 -1.98 9.25 -6.35
CA ALA A 11 -2.80 10.40 -6.69
C ALA A 11 -4.11 10.08 -7.46
N ASN A 12 -4.59 8.81 -7.41
CA ASN A 12 -5.80 8.37 -8.08
C ASN A 12 -7.04 8.62 -7.19
N LEU A 13 -7.50 9.88 -7.18
CA LEU A 13 -8.64 10.30 -6.37
C LEU A 13 -9.92 9.49 -6.67
N PRO A 14 -10.31 9.24 -7.95
CA PRO A 14 -11.49 8.43 -8.25
C PRO A 14 -11.43 7.01 -7.67
N ALA A 15 -10.24 6.41 -7.64
CA ALA A 15 -10.04 5.09 -7.05
C ALA A 15 -10.15 5.13 -5.52
N LEU A 16 -9.52 6.13 -4.87
CA LEU A 16 -9.60 6.32 -3.42
C LEU A 16 -11.03 6.60 -2.96
N GLU A 17 -11.80 7.40 -3.69
CA GLU A 17 -13.21 7.68 -3.39
C GLU A 17 -14.07 6.41 -3.49
N ALA A 18 -13.85 5.57 -4.52
CA ALA A 18 -14.56 4.31 -4.70
C ALA A 18 -14.23 3.32 -3.57
N VAL A 19 -12.95 3.15 -3.25
CA VAL A 19 -12.48 2.29 -2.16
C VAL A 19 -12.99 2.79 -0.81
N SER A 20 -12.96 4.09 -0.54
CA SER A 20 -13.50 4.66 0.70
C SER A 20 -14.96 4.31 0.92
N LYS A 21 -15.80 4.42 -0.13
CA LYS A 21 -17.23 4.04 -0.06
C LYS A 21 -17.43 2.53 0.13
N ASP A 22 -16.53 1.72 -0.40
CA ASP A 22 -16.61 0.27 -0.23
C ASP A 22 -16.21 -0.14 1.18
N ILE A 23 -15.13 0.43 1.72
CA ILE A 23 -14.68 0.22 3.11
C ILE A 23 -15.81 0.54 4.11
N GLU A 24 -16.58 1.61 3.90
CA GLU A 24 -17.71 1.99 4.78
C GLU A 24 -18.77 0.88 4.91
N LYS A 25 -18.96 0.05 3.88
CA LYS A 25 -19.89 -1.10 3.93
C LYS A 25 -19.41 -2.19 4.89
N HIS A 26 -18.11 -2.35 5.03
CA HIS A 26 -17.48 -3.37 5.87
C HIS A 26 -17.36 -2.94 7.34
N LYS A 27 -17.54 -1.63 7.63
CA LYS A 27 -17.47 -1.05 8.98
C LYS A 27 -16.23 -1.51 9.76
N PRO A 28 -15.01 -1.27 9.24
CA PRO A 28 -13.80 -1.58 9.99
C PRO A 28 -13.71 -0.69 11.23
N ASP A 29 -12.99 -1.18 12.24
CA ASP A 29 -12.69 -0.41 13.46
C ASP A 29 -11.69 0.71 13.17
N ASP A 30 -10.73 0.46 12.25
CA ASP A 30 -9.73 1.44 11.81
C ASP A 30 -9.31 1.21 10.35
N ILE A 31 -8.74 2.26 9.74
CA ILE A 31 -8.19 2.24 8.38
C ILE A 31 -6.73 2.73 8.42
N TYR A 32 -5.84 1.98 7.78
CA TYR A 32 -4.41 2.31 7.65
C TYR A 32 -4.00 2.41 6.19
N CYS A 33 -3.08 3.33 5.87
CA CYS A 33 -2.48 3.47 4.55
C CYS A 33 -0.98 3.17 4.59
N LEU A 34 -0.53 2.27 3.72
CA LEU A 34 0.87 1.85 3.66
C LEU A 34 1.73 2.70 2.71
N GLY A 35 1.32 3.94 2.45
CA GLY A 35 2.10 4.91 1.67
C GLY A 35 1.80 4.91 0.17
N ASP A 36 2.64 5.66 -0.55
CA ASP A 36 2.49 5.99 -1.96
C ASP A 36 1.16 6.68 -2.26
N LEU A 37 0.95 7.81 -1.54
CA LEU A 37 -0.22 8.66 -1.71
C LEU A 37 -0.19 9.41 -3.03
N VAL A 38 1.01 9.82 -3.47
CA VAL A 38 1.23 10.80 -4.54
C VAL A 38 1.81 10.18 -5.80
N ASN A 39 1.90 11.03 -6.85
CA ASN A 39 2.46 10.76 -8.16
C ASN A 39 1.56 9.91 -9.09
N PHE A 40 1.75 10.05 -10.38
CA PHE A 40 1.10 9.42 -11.53
C PHE A 40 -0.26 9.99 -11.93
N ALA A 41 -1.34 9.90 -11.14
CA ALA A 41 -2.68 10.27 -11.59
C ALA A 41 -3.06 11.74 -11.41
N GLY A 42 -2.26 12.52 -10.67
CA GLY A 42 -2.26 13.98 -10.65
C GLY A 42 -3.21 14.68 -9.68
N TRP A 43 -3.95 13.96 -8.85
CA TRP A 43 -4.73 14.54 -7.73
C TRP A 43 -3.95 14.46 -6.41
N ASP A 44 -2.69 14.88 -6.43
CA ASP A 44 -1.77 14.71 -5.29
C ASP A 44 -2.26 15.42 -4.03
N ASN A 45 -2.65 16.69 -4.16
CA ASN A 45 -3.13 17.47 -3.04
C ASN A 45 -4.47 16.95 -2.51
N GLU A 46 -5.39 16.64 -3.39
CA GLU A 46 -6.75 16.17 -3.05
C GLU A 46 -6.70 14.80 -2.36
N VAL A 47 -5.81 13.90 -2.79
CA VAL A 47 -5.61 12.60 -2.13
C VAL A 47 -5.05 12.80 -0.72
N ILE A 48 -4.01 13.61 -0.55
CA ILE A 48 -3.45 13.92 0.77
C ILE A 48 -4.52 14.54 1.69
N GLU A 49 -5.26 15.52 1.18
CA GLU A 49 -6.31 16.20 1.93
C GLU A 49 -7.45 15.25 2.33
N LEU A 50 -7.84 14.32 1.45
CA LEU A 50 -8.85 13.30 1.75
C LEU A 50 -8.37 12.32 2.83
N ILE A 51 -7.15 11.80 2.73
CA ILE A 51 -6.53 10.92 3.74
C ILE A 51 -6.50 11.62 5.10
N ARG A 52 -6.03 12.87 5.15
CA ARG A 52 -5.98 13.67 6.39
C ARG A 52 -7.37 13.96 6.96
N SER A 53 -8.32 14.34 6.13
CA SER A 53 -9.69 14.68 6.57
C SER A 53 -10.45 13.48 7.13
N LYS A 54 -10.17 12.28 6.62
CA LYS A 54 -10.73 11.02 7.14
C LYS A 54 -9.97 10.48 8.36
N GLY A 55 -8.87 11.11 8.78
CA GLY A 55 -8.04 10.65 9.89
C GLY A 55 -7.34 9.31 9.64
N ILE A 56 -7.11 8.95 8.38
CA ILE A 56 -6.46 7.68 8.03
C ILE A 56 -4.99 7.73 8.42
N THR A 57 -4.60 6.87 9.35
CA THR A 57 -3.18 6.73 9.77
C THR A 57 -2.35 6.15 8.64
N SER A 58 -1.27 6.86 8.26
CA SER A 58 -0.46 6.51 7.10
C SER A 58 1.01 6.38 7.45
N ILE A 59 1.72 5.52 6.73
CA ILE A 59 3.18 5.47 6.68
C ILE A 59 3.69 6.04 5.36
N GLN A 60 4.99 6.32 5.28
CA GLN A 60 5.64 6.89 4.11
C GLN A 60 5.97 5.80 3.08
N GLY A 61 5.55 5.99 1.81
CA GLY A 61 6.03 5.22 0.68
C GLY A 61 7.22 5.90 -0.02
N ASN A 62 7.83 5.23 -1.00
CA ASN A 62 8.99 5.78 -1.73
C ASN A 62 8.62 7.01 -2.57
N HIS A 63 7.41 7.09 -3.11
CA HIS A 63 6.93 8.28 -3.81
C HIS A 63 6.65 9.43 -2.84
N ASP A 64 6.12 9.15 -1.66
CA ASP A 64 5.89 10.15 -0.61
C ASP A 64 7.22 10.74 -0.11
N GLU A 65 8.24 9.89 0.10
CA GLU A 65 9.59 10.30 0.49
C GLU A 65 10.22 11.19 -0.60
N GLY A 66 10.26 10.72 -1.86
CA GLY A 66 10.86 11.46 -2.96
C GLY A 66 10.22 12.82 -3.20
N ILE A 67 8.89 12.89 -3.24
CA ILE A 67 8.15 14.15 -3.42
C ILE A 67 8.25 15.02 -2.16
N GLY A 68 8.18 14.44 -0.98
CA GLY A 68 8.37 15.14 0.29
C GLY A 68 9.70 15.88 0.34
N MET A 69 10.79 15.23 -0.07
CA MET A 69 12.14 15.78 -0.13
C MET A 69 12.38 16.69 -1.36
N GLY A 70 11.40 16.86 -2.25
CA GLY A 70 11.56 17.65 -3.48
C GLY A 70 12.53 17.04 -4.49
N MET A 71 12.70 15.72 -4.48
CA MET A 71 13.55 15.02 -5.42
C MET A 71 12.94 15.02 -6.82
N HIS A 72 13.77 15.19 -7.84
CA HIS A 72 13.38 15.12 -9.26
C HIS A 72 13.67 13.74 -9.87
N ASP A 73 14.45 12.92 -9.20
CA ASP A 73 14.77 11.54 -9.57
C ASP A 73 14.88 10.71 -8.29
N PHE A 74 14.09 9.65 -8.22
CA PHE A 74 14.17 8.65 -7.16
C PHE A 74 13.85 7.27 -7.72
N SER A 75 14.46 6.25 -7.13
CA SER A 75 14.47 4.90 -7.68
C SER A 75 13.10 4.27 -7.69
N PHE A 76 12.60 3.95 -8.87
CA PHE A 76 11.55 2.98 -9.11
C PHE A 76 11.72 2.35 -10.51
N SER A 77 11.18 1.15 -10.70
CA SER A 77 11.38 0.41 -11.94
C SER A 77 10.41 0.84 -13.03
N TYR A 78 10.92 0.96 -14.25
CA TYR A 78 10.13 1.17 -15.46
C TYR A 78 10.36 0.01 -16.43
N SER A 79 9.31 -0.45 -17.08
CA SER A 79 9.39 -1.52 -18.09
C SER A 79 9.78 -0.98 -19.48
N THR A 80 9.52 0.30 -19.75
CA THR A 80 9.80 0.94 -21.06
C THR A 80 10.35 2.35 -20.93
N ALA A 81 11.03 2.84 -21.97
CA ALA A 81 11.49 4.23 -22.05
C ALA A 81 10.33 5.24 -21.98
N ALA A 82 9.17 4.92 -22.55
CA ALA A 82 7.98 5.76 -22.51
C ALA A 82 7.43 5.87 -21.07
N GLN A 83 7.36 4.78 -20.32
CA GLN A 83 6.98 4.79 -18.91
C GLN A 83 7.97 5.60 -18.06
N LYS A 84 9.27 5.48 -18.37
CA LYS A 84 10.31 6.27 -17.69
C LYS A 84 10.13 7.77 -17.95
N ALA A 85 9.91 8.17 -19.19
CA ALA A 85 9.66 9.58 -19.54
C ALA A 85 8.38 10.11 -18.87
N PHE A 86 7.30 9.33 -18.87
CA PHE A 86 6.07 9.67 -18.15
C PHE A 86 6.34 9.87 -16.65
N GLY A 87 7.07 8.95 -16.01
CA GLY A 87 7.38 9.01 -14.59
C GLY A 87 8.13 10.29 -14.21
N TYR A 88 9.17 10.66 -14.98
CA TYR A 88 9.88 11.94 -14.76
C TYR A 88 8.98 13.16 -14.96
N ALA A 89 8.16 13.16 -16.02
CA ALA A 89 7.23 14.26 -16.28
C ALA A 89 6.20 14.40 -15.13
N SER A 90 5.71 13.27 -14.61
CA SER A 90 4.79 13.24 -13.47
C SER A 90 5.46 13.78 -12.20
N ILE A 91 6.68 13.33 -11.86
CA ILE A 91 7.43 13.82 -10.68
C ILE A 91 7.62 15.35 -10.77
N ASN A 92 8.05 15.87 -11.91
CA ASN A 92 8.23 17.29 -12.10
C ASN A 92 6.91 18.04 -11.90
N LYS A 93 5.81 17.51 -12.48
CA LYS A 93 4.49 18.12 -12.33
C LYS A 93 4.03 18.20 -10.89
N VAL A 94 4.20 17.10 -10.13
CA VAL A 94 3.89 17.08 -8.69
C VAL A 94 4.74 18.10 -7.94
N ASN A 95 6.04 18.15 -8.20
CA ASN A 95 6.94 19.10 -7.55
C ASN A 95 6.58 20.57 -7.79
N GLU A 96 5.98 20.88 -8.96
CA GLU A 96 5.48 22.21 -9.31
C GLU A 96 4.15 22.55 -8.60
N THR A 97 3.28 21.56 -8.35
CA THR A 97 1.87 21.79 -7.97
C THR A 97 1.54 21.44 -6.53
N ILE A 98 2.40 20.66 -5.85
CA ILE A 98 2.13 20.23 -4.47
C ILE A 98 2.17 21.44 -3.52
N LYS A 99 1.15 21.55 -2.67
CA LYS A 99 1.09 22.60 -1.65
C LYS A 99 2.16 22.38 -0.58
N PRO A 100 2.78 23.46 -0.06
CA PRO A 100 3.83 23.35 0.96
C PRO A 100 3.42 22.53 2.20
N GLU A 101 2.18 22.70 2.67
CA GLU A 101 1.63 21.96 3.81
C GLU A 101 1.46 20.48 3.52
N ASN A 102 1.14 20.11 2.28
CA ASN A 102 1.02 18.72 1.86
C ASN A 102 2.40 18.06 1.70
N ARG A 103 3.38 18.80 1.15
CA ARG A 103 4.78 18.35 1.12
C ARG A 103 5.32 18.11 2.53
N ALA A 104 5.06 19.04 3.47
CA ALA A 104 5.46 18.88 4.87
C ALA A 104 4.79 17.65 5.52
N TYR A 105 3.53 17.38 5.18
CA TYR A 105 2.83 16.17 5.64
C TYR A 105 3.51 14.90 5.15
N LEU A 106 3.88 14.81 3.86
CA LEU A 106 4.60 13.64 3.32
C LEU A 106 5.92 13.40 4.06
N CYS A 107 6.68 14.47 4.37
CA CYS A 107 7.91 14.37 5.17
C CYS A 107 7.66 13.91 6.61
N SER A 108 6.48 14.14 7.17
CA SER A 108 6.15 13.78 8.54
C SER A 108 5.68 12.33 8.72
N LEU A 109 5.41 11.63 7.62
CA LEU A 109 4.96 10.24 7.68
C LEU A 109 6.07 9.33 8.20
N PRO A 110 5.76 8.42 9.15
CA PRO A 110 6.74 7.48 9.66
C PRO A 110 7.07 6.41 8.61
N PHE A 111 8.29 5.89 8.65
CA PHE A 111 8.74 4.77 7.81
C PHE A 111 7.97 3.47 8.07
N MET A 112 7.63 3.20 9.33
CA MET A 112 6.98 1.98 9.80
C MET A 112 6.05 2.28 10.96
N LEU A 113 4.99 1.49 11.09
CA LEU A 113 4.14 1.44 12.28
C LEU A 113 4.09 0.02 12.83
N GLN A 114 4.03 -0.12 14.14
CA GLN A 114 3.75 -1.38 14.81
C GLN A 114 2.50 -1.23 15.69
N LEU A 115 1.56 -2.16 15.51
CA LEU A 115 0.34 -2.27 16.30
C LEU A 115 0.46 -3.48 17.24
N GLU A 116 0.18 -3.31 18.52
CA GLU A 116 0.13 -4.40 19.47
C GLU A 116 -1.29 -4.57 20.00
N PHE A 117 -1.86 -5.74 19.77
CA PHE A 117 -3.17 -6.15 20.29
C PHE A 117 -2.96 -7.04 21.52
N ARG A 118 -3.45 -6.60 22.67
CA ARG A 118 -3.30 -7.35 23.93
C ARG A 118 -4.54 -8.17 24.20
N PHE A 119 -4.50 -9.44 23.81
CA PHE A 119 -5.48 -10.42 24.20
C PHE A 119 -5.08 -11.13 25.52
N PRO A 120 -6.04 -11.74 26.24
CA PRO A 120 -5.76 -12.35 27.55
C PRO A 120 -4.65 -13.41 27.56
N PHE A 121 -4.42 -14.08 26.41
CA PHE A 121 -3.50 -15.23 26.35
C PHE A 121 -2.16 -14.95 25.67
N HIS A 122 -2.08 -13.96 24.78
CA HIS A 122 -0.84 -13.54 24.13
C HIS A 122 -1.00 -12.16 23.43
N PRO A 123 0.04 -11.34 23.39
CA PRO A 123 0.04 -10.16 22.53
C PRO A 123 0.13 -10.61 21.07
N PHE A 124 -0.51 -9.84 20.20
CA PHE A 124 -0.49 -10.02 18.76
C PHE A 124 0.11 -8.77 18.13
N ARG A 125 1.14 -8.90 17.29
CA ARG A 125 1.87 -7.77 16.72
C ARG A 125 1.73 -7.74 15.21
N VAL A 126 1.37 -6.56 14.71
CA VAL A 126 1.21 -6.27 13.29
C VAL A 126 2.14 -5.12 12.93
N ALA A 127 3.05 -5.35 11.99
CA ALA A 127 3.91 -4.30 11.46
C ALA A 127 3.44 -3.88 10.06
N LEU A 128 3.43 -2.58 9.83
CA LEU A 128 3.12 -1.95 8.56
C LEU A 128 4.40 -1.33 8.02
N VAL A 129 4.82 -1.74 6.83
CA VAL A 129 5.93 -1.16 6.06
C VAL A 129 5.46 -0.90 4.64
N HIS A 130 6.04 0.08 3.94
CA HIS A 130 5.67 0.26 2.55
C HIS A 130 6.22 -0.88 1.68
N ALA A 131 7.51 -1.16 1.75
CA ALA A 131 8.17 -2.20 0.96
C ALA A 131 8.81 -3.29 1.83
N SER A 132 9.89 -2.95 2.56
CA SER A 132 10.54 -3.86 3.53
C SER A 132 10.85 -3.14 4.85
N ILE A 133 11.36 -3.87 5.83
CA ILE A 133 11.75 -3.30 7.13
C ILE A 133 12.99 -2.38 7.06
N SER A 134 13.71 -2.38 5.95
CA SER A 134 14.96 -1.65 5.76
C SER A 134 14.92 -0.64 4.61
N SER A 135 13.92 -0.71 3.72
CA SER A 135 13.87 0.13 2.53
C SER A 135 12.45 0.33 2.00
N ASN A 136 12.12 1.56 1.58
CA ASN A 136 10.87 1.87 0.88
C ASN A 136 10.89 1.46 -0.61
N ASN A 137 12.02 0.95 -1.14
CA ASN A 137 12.20 0.64 -2.57
C ASN A 137 12.44 -0.84 -2.85
N GLU A 138 12.38 -1.71 -1.86
CA GLU A 138 12.65 -3.13 -2.04
C GLU A 138 11.43 -3.88 -2.56
N TYR A 139 11.59 -4.63 -3.65
CA TYR A 139 10.50 -5.43 -4.24
C TYR A 139 10.33 -6.79 -3.55
N VAL A 140 9.64 -6.84 -2.43
CA VAL A 140 9.29 -8.08 -1.72
C VAL A 140 8.09 -8.74 -2.42
N LYS A 141 8.38 -9.67 -3.34
CA LYS A 141 7.36 -10.35 -4.17
C LYS A 141 6.78 -11.58 -3.45
N SER A 142 5.63 -12.06 -3.93
CA SER A 142 4.95 -13.26 -3.41
C SER A 142 5.82 -14.53 -3.41
N LYS A 143 6.88 -14.57 -4.22
CA LYS A 143 7.86 -15.66 -4.31
C LYS A 143 9.12 -15.48 -3.45
N ALA A 144 9.18 -14.43 -2.62
CA ALA A 144 10.28 -14.28 -1.65
C ALA A 144 10.39 -15.53 -0.78
N SER A 145 11.61 -15.91 -0.38
CA SER A 145 11.79 -17.13 0.43
C SER A 145 11.14 -16.98 1.82
N ASP A 146 10.67 -18.09 2.38
CA ASP A 146 10.14 -18.10 3.75
C ASP A 146 11.20 -17.63 4.75
N ALA A 147 12.43 -18.07 4.58
CA ALA A 147 13.54 -17.67 5.45
C ALA A 147 13.73 -16.14 5.47
N TYR A 148 13.69 -15.49 4.31
CA TYR A 148 13.82 -14.03 4.22
C TYR A 148 12.63 -13.30 4.88
N LEU A 149 11.41 -13.75 4.64
CA LEU A 149 10.23 -13.15 5.26
C LEU A 149 10.25 -13.34 6.79
N LEU A 150 10.65 -14.53 7.28
CA LEU A 150 10.80 -14.79 8.70
C LEU A 150 11.89 -13.92 9.33
N GLU A 151 13.05 -13.77 8.68
CA GLU A 151 14.15 -12.91 9.14
C GLU A 151 13.69 -11.46 9.35
N MET A 152 12.94 -10.89 8.37
CA MET A 152 12.36 -9.56 8.53
C MET A 152 11.42 -9.50 9.74
N MET A 153 10.51 -10.46 9.86
CA MET A 153 9.50 -10.46 10.92
C MET A 153 10.10 -10.71 12.30
N ASP A 154 11.15 -11.52 12.40
CA ASP A 154 11.87 -11.77 13.66
C ASP A 154 12.68 -10.55 14.08
N THR A 155 13.33 -9.87 13.13
CA THR A 155 14.10 -8.64 13.40
C THR A 155 13.28 -7.57 14.10
N ILE A 156 12.02 -7.41 13.74
CA ILE A 156 11.13 -6.41 14.32
C ILE A 156 10.10 -7.01 15.30
N ASN A 157 10.21 -8.31 15.59
CA ASN A 157 9.34 -9.05 16.51
C ASN A 157 7.85 -8.86 16.19
N THR A 158 7.44 -9.18 14.95
CA THR A 158 6.04 -9.09 14.49
C THR A 158 5.48 -10.46 14.10
N ASP A 159 4.17 -10.62 14.21
CA ASP A 159 3.42 -11.83 13.85
C ASP A 159 2.80 -11.71 12.45
N ILE A 160 2.38 -10.49 12.08
CA ILE A 160 1.90 -10.15 10.74
C ILE A 160 2.72 -8.99 10.19
N LEU A 161 3.26 -9.15 8.98
CA LEU A 161 3.94 -8.11 8.22
C LEU A 161 3.07 -7.68 7.04
N LEU A 162 2.64 -6.43 7.03
CA LEU A 162 1.85 -5.83 5.96
C LEU A 162 2.72 -4.96 5.08
N MET A 163 2.62 -5.15 3.76
CA MET A 163 3.45 -4.50 2.73
C MET A 163 2.57 -3.99 1.58
N GLY A 164 3.07 -2.99 0.85
CA GLY A 164 2.55 -2.47 -0.42
C GLY A 164 3.57 -2.59 -1.54
N HIS A 165 3.87 -1.46 -2.25
CA HIS A 165 4.95 -1.22 -3.20
C HIS A 165 4.93 -2.09 -4.47
N THR A 166 4.70 -3.40 -4.37
CA THR A 166 4.66 -4.29 -5.55
C THR A 166 3.34 -4.22 -6.30
N HIS A 167 2.28 -3.68 -5.69
CA HIS A 167 0.90 -3.56 -6.20
C HIS A 167 0.22 -4.91 -6.50
N VAL A 168 0.80 -6.02 -6.09
CA VAL A 168 0.28 -7.37 -6.33
C VAL A 168 -0.12 -7.97 -4.99
N PRO A 169 -1.42 -8.14 -4.71
CA PRO A 169 -1.88 -8.65 -3.43
C PRO A 169 -1.47 -10.10 -3.25
N PHE A 170 -1.02 -10.44 -2.06
CA PHE A 170 -0.79 -11.83 -1.64
C PHE A 170 -0.89 -11.98 -0.12
N HIS A 171 -1.22 -13.19 0.31
CA HIS A 171 -1.15 -13.62 1.70
C HIS A 171 -0.41 -14.95 1.79
N ARG A 172 0.56 -15.03 2.69
CA ARG A 172 1.31 -16.25 2.99
C ARG A 172 1.35 -16.47 4.50
N ALA A 173 0.85 -17.63 4.94
CA ALA A 173 1.11 -18.15 6.28
C ALA A 173 2.42 -18.96 6.23
N ILE A 174 3.42 -18.55 6.99
CA ILE A 174 4.77 -19.08 6.96
C ILE A 174 5.00 -19.86 8.24
N PHE A 175 5.25 -21.16 8.08
CA PHE A 175 5.54 -22.06 9.21
C PHE A 175 6.91 -21.75 9.83
N TYR A 176 6.97 -21.75 11.15
CA TYR A 176 8.22 -21.76 11.90
C TYR A 176 8.08 -22.59 13.19
N GLU A 177 9.19 -23.12 13.66
CA GLU A 177 9.24 -23.88 14.91
C GLU A 177 9.57 -22.96 16.09
N ASN A 178 8.76 -23.05 17.14
CA ASN A 178 9.04 -22.37 18.41
C ASN A 178 8.96 -23.40 19.55
N GLY A 179 10.12 -23.96 19.91
CA GLY A 179 10.19 -25.12 20.79
C GLY A 179 9.51 -26.35 20.15
N ASN A 180 8.55 -26.96 20.87
CA ASN A 180 7.79 -28.10 20.36
C ASN A 180 6.44 -27.71 19.73
N LYS A 181 6.19 -26.41 19.46
CA LYS A 181 4.93 -25.91 18.91
C LYS A 181 5.12 -25.51 17.46
N LYS A 182 4.10 -25.83 16.65
CA LYS A 182 3.95 -25.31 15.30
C LYS A 182 3.38 -23.90 15.41
N ASN A 183 4.02 -22.94 14.79
CA ASN A 183 3.52 -21.58 14.74
C ASN A 183 3.58 -21.05 13.31
N TYR A 184 2.80 -20.00 13.04
CA TYR A 184 2.78 -19.33 11.74
C TYR A 184 2.91 -17.84 11.93
N LYS A 185 3.69 -17.22 11.05
CA LYS A 185 3.71 -15.77 10.81
C LYS A 185 3.08 -15.47 9.47
N HIS A 186 2.52 -14.29 9.33
CA HIS A 186 1.76 -13.93 8.13
C HIS A 186 2.38 -12.76 7.40
N ALA A 187 2.77 -12.97 6.14
CA ALA A 187 3.22 -11.92 5.24
C ALA A 187 2.11 -11.58 4.24
N VAL A 188 1.73 -10.31 4.18
CA VAL A 188 0.63 -9.83 3.34
C VAL A 188 1.09 -8.63 2.53
N ASN A 189 0.87 -8.66 1.21
CA ASN A 189 0.86 -7.45 0.42
C ASN A 189 -0.59 -7.03 0.21
N VAL A 190 -0.93 -5.79 0.57
CA VAL A 190 -2.33 -5.34 0.61
C VAL A 190 -2.88 -4.95 -0.76
N GLY A 191 -2.06 -5.00 -1.81
CA GLY A 191 -2.42 -4.58 -3.15
C GLY A 191 -2.27 -3.08 -3.38
N SER A 192 -2.91 -2.55 -4.40
CA SER A 192 -2.86 -1.13 -4.77
C SER A 192 -4.25 -0.58 -5.05
N VAL A 193 -4.54 0.60 -4.49
CA VAL A 193 -5.77 1.35 -4.75
C VAL A 193 -5.71 2.00 -6.14
N GLY A 194 -4.63 2.71 -6.45
CA GLY A 194 -4.57 3.59 -7.61
C GLY A 194 -3.86 3.04 -8.83
N LYS A 195 -3.02 1.99 -8.65
CA LYS A 195 -2.15 1.45 -9.69
C LYS A 195 -2.04 -0.07 -9.63
N PRO A 196 -3.13 -0.83 -9.78
CA PRO A 196 -3.13 -2.28 -9.63
C PRO A 196 -2.25 -2.99 -10.66
N LYS A 197 -1.50 -4.03 -10.23
CA LYS A 197 -0.63 -4.89 -11.06
C LYS A 197 -0.99 -6.37 -10.95
N HIS A 198 -2.25 -6.67 -10.73
CA HIS A 198 -2.73 -8.04 -10.55
C HIS A 198 -3.53 -8.60 -11.74
N GLY A 199 -3.36 -7.97 -12.92
CA GLY A 199 -3.90 -8.46 -14.19
C GLY A 199 -5.32 -7.97 -14.53
N ASN A 200 -5.83 -6.97 -13.78
CA ASN A 200 -7.05 -6.24 -14.13
C ASN A 200 -6.96 -4.81 -13.55
N ASN A 201 -7.94 -3.96 -13.90
CA ASN A 201 -7.98 -2.54 -13.53
C ASN A 201 -8.81 -2.22 -12.28
N LEU A 202 -9.16 -3.21 -11.47
CA LEU A 202 -9.88 -2.97 -10.23
C LEU A 202 -8.92 -2.48 -9.16
N SER A 203 -9.32 -1.45 -8.39
CA SER A 203 -8.62 -1.10 -7.16
C SER A 203 -8.59 -2.28 -6.19
N CYS A 204 -7.51 -2.46 -5.45
CA CYS A 204 -7.41 -3.52 -4.45
C CYS A 204 -7.04 -2.95 -3.09
N TYR A 205 -7.69 -3.45 -2.05
CA TYR A 205 -7.33 -3.24 -0.65
C TYR A 205 -7.57 -4.51 0.17
N SER A 206 -7.10 -4.55 1.41
CA SER A 206 -7.30 -5.73 2.26
C SER A 206 -8.06 -5.41 3.54
N ILE A 207 -8.82 -6.41 4.02
CA ILE A 207 -9.45 -6.43 5.34
C ILE A 207 -8.86 -7.58 6.13
N ILE A 208 -8.41 -7.30 7.35
CA ILE A 208 -7.89 -8.30 8.28
C ILE A 208 -8.75 -8.29 9.54
N GLU A 209 -9.24 -9.46 9.92
CA GLU A 209 -9.99 -9.64 11.15
C GLU A 209 -9.11 -10.36 12.19
N ILE A 210 -8.90 -9.72 13.33
CA ILE A 210 -8.16 -10.23 14.48
C ILE A 210 -9.14 -10.31 15.66
N THR A 211 -9.32 -11.50 16.22
CA THR A 211 -10.23 -11.76 17.34
C THR A 211 -9.49 -12.42 18.50
N GLN A 212 -10.19 -12.63 19.60
CA GLN A 212 -9.66 -13.41 20.73
C GLN A 212 -9.40 -14.88 20.39
N GLU A 213 -10.01 -15.36 19.29
CA GLU A 213 -9.89 -16.73 18.79
C GLU A 213 -8.73 -16.86 17.77
N THR A 214 -8.10 -15.74 17.40
CA THR A 214 -6.96 -15.78 16.49
C THR A 214 -5.78 -16.51 17.14
N ASP A 215 -5.36 -17.61 16.54
CA ASP A 215 -4.33 -18.52 17.05
C ASP A 215 -3.21 -18.71 16.02
N LEU A 216 -2.00 -18.27 16.34
CA LEU A 216 -0.83 -18.44 15.48
C LEU A 216 -0.39 -19.91 15.27
N ASN A 217 -1.00 -20.85 15.97
CA ASN A 217 -0.80 -22.29 15.71
C ASN A 217 -1.67 -22.81 14.56
N ASP A 218 -2.66 -22.03 14.14
CA ASP A 218 -3.52 -22.33 12.99
C ASP A 218 -3.32 -21.29 11.88
N PRO A 219 -2.76 -21.69 10.72
CA PRO A 219 -2.51 -20.76 9.61
C PRO A 219 -3.81 -20.16 9.02
N ALA A 220 -4.97 -20.76 9.28
CA ALA A 220 -6.26 -20.27 8.81
C ALA A 220 -6.93 -19.28 9.77
N SER A 221 -6.40 -19.11 10.98
CA SER A 221 -7.03 -18.26 12.00
C SER A 221 -6.91 -16.76 11.71
N VAL A 222 -5.90 -16.34 10.93
CA VAL A 222 -5.75 -14.97 10.46
C VAL A 222 -6.52 -14.79 9.14
N ASN A 223 -7.71 -14.19 9.24
CA ASN A 223 -8.58 -13.99 8.09
C ASN A 223 -8.15 -12.72 7.33
N VAL A 224 -7.52 -12.91 6.16
CA VAL A 224 -7.14 -11.84 5.23
C VAL A 224 -8.03 -11.92 4.00
N ARG A 225 -8.79 -10.84 3.73
CA ARG A 225 -9.62 -10.73 2.53
C ARG A 225 -9.11 -9.61 1.65
N PHE A 226 -9.07 -9.84 0.34
CA PHE A 226 -8.79 -8.83 -0.67
C PHE A 226 -10.10 -8.41 -1.32
N GLU A 227 -10.37 -7.11 -1.29
CA GLU A 227 -11.55 -6.53 -1.91
C GLU A 227 -11.14 -5.82 -3.20
N TYR A 228 -11.92 -6.06 -4.27
CA TYR A 228 -11.65 -5.52 -5.60
C TYR A 228 -12.77 -4.59 -6.01
N VAL A 229 -12.44 -3.31 -6.23
CA VAL A 229 -13.41 -2.23 -6.38
C VAL A 229 -13.28 -1.57 -7.74
N PRO A 230 -14.32 -1.54 -8.56
CA PRO A 230 -14.32 -0.76 -9.80
C PRO A 230 -14.36 0.75 -9.51
N TYR A 231 -13.62 1.51 -10.32
CA TYR A 231 -13.63 2.97 -10.28
C TYR A 231 -13.70 3.58 -11.67
N ASN A 232 -13.85 4.90 -11.78
CA ASN A 232 -13.97 5.58 -13.07
C ASN A 232 -12.59 5.79 -13.72
N VAL A 233 -12.07 4.75 -14.37
CA VAL A 233 -10.77 4.76 -15.09
C VAL A 233 -10.75 5.85 -16.17
N LYS A 234 -11.87 6.05 -16.91
CA LYS A 234 -11.96 7.05 -17.97
C LYS A 234 -11.69 8.46 -17.43
N LYS A 235 -12.27 8.81 -16.27
CA LYS A 235 -12.01 10.09 -15.60
C LYS A 235 -10.52 10.29 -15.29
N VAL A 236 -9.81 9.22 -14.89
CA VAL A 236 -8.37 9.29 -14.60
C VAL A 236 -7.57 9.55 -15.87
N ILE A 237 -7.86 8.85 -16.96
CA ILE A 237 -7.21 9.03 -18.26
C ILE A 237 -7.44 10.46 -18.77
N GLU A 238 -8.68 10.95 -18.76
CA GLU A 238 -9.02 12.31 -19.18
C GLU A 238 -8.24 13.38 -18.36
N HIS A 239 -8.06 13.14 -17.07
CA HIS A 239 -7.30 14.06 -16.22
C HIS A 239 -5.80 14.05 -16.54
N ILE A 240 -5.20 12.87 -16.74
CA ILE A 240 -3.79 12.73 -17.15
C ILE A 240 -3.53 13.48 -18.47
N HIS A 241 -4.44 13.37 -19.45
CA HIS A 241 -4.37 14.12 -20.69
C HIS A 241 -4.47 15.65 -20.49
N ALA A 242 -5.37 16.08 -19.60
CA ALA A 242 -5.51 17.50 -19.28
C ALA A 242 -4.25 18.11 -18.62
N MET A 243 -3.42 17.27 -17.98
CA MET A 243 -2.12 17.67 -17.44
C MET A 243 -1.00 17.69 -18.49
N ASN A 244 -1.28 17.38 -19.75
CA ASN A 244 -0.30 17.21 -20.84
C ASN A 244 0.73 16.10 -20.57
N LEU A 245 0.35 15.05 -19.84
CA LEU A 245 1.16 13.84 -19.68
C LEU A 245 0.85 12.87 -20.83
N SER A 246 1.83 12.04 -21.19
CA SER A 246 1.70 11.09 -22.31
C SER A 246 0.77 9.92 -21.99
N ASP A 247 0.29 9.25 -23.06
CA ASP A 247 -0.59 8.07 -22.98
C ASP A 247 0.10 6.80 -22.46
N ALA A 248 1.39 6.87 -22.14
CA ALA A 248 2.17 5.71 -21.70
C ALA A 248 1.63 5.00 -20.45
N TYR A 249 0.70 5.65 -19.74
CA TYR A 249 0.06 5.13 -18.56
C TYR A 249 -1.37 4.59 -18.81
N ASN A 250 -1.99 4.91 -19.96
CA ASN A 250 -3.38 4.58 -20.26
C ASN A 250 -3.62 3.07 -20.33
N ASP A 251 -2.75 2.32 -21.05
CA ASP A 251 -2.86 0.88 -21.18
C ASP A 251 -2.78 0.19 -19.81
N PHE A 252 -1.95 0.72 -18.94
CA PHE A 252 -1.82 0.28 -17.56
C PHE A 252 -3.13 0.44 -16.79
N LEU A 253 -3.74 1.64 -16.86
CA LEU A 253 -5.01 1.94 -16.18
C LEU A 253 -6.18 1.13 -16.74
N MET A 254 -6.16 0.81 -18.04
CA MET A 254 -7.24 0.07 -18.70
C MET A 254 -7.19 -1.43 -18.44
N ASN A 255 -5.99 -2.01 -18.36
CA ASN A 255 -5.82 -3.47 -18.40
C ASN A 255 -5.19 -4.03 -17.11
N GLY A 256 -4.62 -3.18 -16.25
CA GLY A 256 -3.68 -3.59 -15.24
C GLY A 256 -2.38 -4.13 -15.87
N GLU A 257 -1.27 -4.07 -15.16
CA GLU A 257 -0.03 -4.72 -15.58
C GLU A 257 -0.05 -6.20 -15.16
N LYS A 258 0.46 -7.09 -16.04
CA LYS A 258 0.65 -8.50 -15.70
C LYS A 258 2.10 -8.77 -15.36
#